data_cbcc3d95fa8fadf3ae5a53cee23d9f34
#
_entry.id   cbcc3d95fa8fadf3ae5a53cee23d9f34
#
_cell.length_a   1.000
_cell.length_b   1.000
_cell.length_c   1.000
_cell.angle_alpha   90.00
_cell.angle_beta   90.00
_cell.angle_gamma   90.00
#
_symmetry.space_group_name_H-M   'P 1'
#
loop_
_entity.id
_entity.type
_entity.pdbx_description
1 polymer ?
#
loop_
_entity_poly.entity_id
_entity_poly.type
_entity_poly.pdbx_seq_one_letter_code
_entity_poly.pdbx_strand_id
1 'polypeptide(L)'
;MASPLVRVVLFSGGRGSGVLSRQLLKEPRVQLTLAINGYDDGASTGEVRRFLGDCLGPSDFRKNASRLAADLGTCPAAVVETLDARLPEGTTDAEAMAEVRRRVAGFPAIAACIDAFEAERQQTGRPFSFADCSVGNLVFAGAFLRAGRQFNRAVDDYCGLVGLPAGIVENVTAGENAHLVAVGEAGAVLASEEEIVATAGHNRIEEIFLIDRALTAADRASLARSDCEGVRRFFDGRRQAVTLNPRLRARLADADLIIYAPGTQHSSLFPSYLTPGLADVIAANLTAIKLLITNIQTDAEILGASAVDIIGRALFYLNDKGRRALPTPCLITHYVVNDPGRVEAAAPYVPLGQIEALEDPRLVRIANYEDGVTGRHDAARLLEPFVRSLVDRVVRQRLAVLLHDAGSVNKITQTLIEMVRGGIADVPVDVTVFYDGDGMAPEFLASLPFAVSGLTPDRPFRRIVTEGAFDYVLLFEASGMYRGEDIAVLASHLAIGRLDAVWGSRRLSVRDIEASIRLVYSKKPVFGALSAVGSHMLSLASLLAYGRYISDTLSGARAVRADVA
;
A
#
# COMPACT_ATOMS: atom_id res chain seq x y z
N MET A 1 11.89 -20.74 0.54
CA MET A 1 10.66 -20.15 -0.06
C MET A 1 10.80 -18.63 0.04
N ALA A 2 10.38 -17.86 -0.96
CA ALA A 2 10.37 -16.41 -0.84
C ALA A 2 9.41 -16.01 0.30
N SER A 3 9.80 -15.05 1.13
CA SER A 3 8.92 -14.53 2.18
C SER A 3 7.64 -13.98 1.55
N PRO A 4 6.46 -14.24 2.14
CA PRO A 4 5.21 -13.71 1.62
C PRO A 4 5.22 -12.19 1.68
N LEU A 5 4.75 -11.55 0.61
CA LEU A 5 4.76 -10.10 0.43
C LEU A 5 3.34 -9.55 0.34
N VAL A 6 3.12 -8.37 0.91
CA VAL A 6 1.94 -7.55 0.69
C VAL A 6 2.13 -6.74 -0.59
N ARG A 7 1.31 -6.99 -1.59
CA ARG A 7 1.41 -6.37 -2.91
C ARG A 7 0.57 -5.10 -2.93
N VAL A 8 1.23 -3.96 -3.11
CA VAL A 8 0.60 -2.64 -3.07
C VAL A 8 0.72 -1.96 -4.42
N VAL A 9 -0.39 -1.50 -4.97
CA VAL A 9 -0.43 -0.61 -6.13
C VAL A 9 -0.88 0.77 -5.67
N LEU A 10 -0.04 1.78 -5.90
CA LEU A 10 -0.29 3.18 -5.56
C LEU A 10 -0.40 4.00 -6.85
N PHE A 11 -1.61 4.48 -7.17
CA PHE A 11 -1.78 5.48 -8.21
C PHE A 11 -1.16 6.79 -7.76
N SER A 12 -0.24 7.31 -8.54
CA SER A 12 0.62 8.43 -8.19
C SER A 12 0.73 9.42 -9.33
N GLY A 13 0.75 10.70 -9.01
CA GLY A 13 1.26 11.75 -9.89
C GLY A 13 2.72 12.09 -9.53
N GLY A 14 3.11 13.37 -9.66
CA GLY A 14 4.47 13.84 -9.44
C GLY A 14 4.93 13.77 -7.98
N ARG A 15 4.61 14.80 -7.19
CA ARG A 15 5.19 14.99 -5.84
C ARG A 15 4.30 14.57 -4.68
N GLY A 16 2.97 14.58 -4.85
CA GLY A 16 1.98 14.47 -3.75
C GLY A 16 2.02 13.16 -2.98
N SER A 17 2.33 12.05 -3.65
CA SER A 17 2.31 10.70 -3.05
C SER A 17 3.64 10.26 -2.40
N GLY A 18 4.68 11.12 -2.40
CA GLY A 18 6.02 10.76 -1.91
C GLY A 18 6.07 10.33 -0.45
N VAL A 19 5.27 10.95 0.40
CA VAL A 19 5.19 10.55 1.82
C VAL A 19 4.54 9.18 2.00
N LEU A 20 3.57 8.84 1.15
CA LEU A 20 2.90 7.53 1.17
C LEU A 20 3.85 6.42 0.70
N SER A 21 4.53 6.62 -0.43
CA SER A 21 5.49 5.63 -0.95
C SER A 21 6.64 5.38 0.04
N ARG A 22 7.18 6.43 0.65
CA ARG A 22 8.23 6.32 1.68
C ARG A 22 7.74 5.53 2.90
N GLN A 23 6.51 5.77 3.35
CA GLN A 23 5.96 5.03 4.50
C GLN A 23 5.74 3.55 4.15
N LEU A 24 5.22 3.24 2.96
CA LEU A 24 5.04 1.86 2.50
C LEU A 24 6.37 1.10 2.43
N LEU A 25 7.44 1.75 1.96
CA LEU A 25 8.76 1.14 1.82
C LEU A 25 9.51 0.93 3.14
N LYS A 26 9.03 1.49 4.26
CA LYS A 26 9.57 1.16 5.60
C LYS A 26 9.23 -0.27 6.02
N GLU A 27 8.16 -0.86 5.45
CA GLU A 27 7.79 -2.24 5.73
C GLU A 27 8.48 -3.17 4.72
N PRO A 28 9.46 -3.99 5.14
CA PRO A 28 10.25 -4.84 4.22
C PRO A 28 9.42 -5.88 3.48
N ARG A 29 8.20 -6.14 3.93
CA ARG A 29 7.27 -7.11 3.33
C ARG A 29 6.31 -6.49 2.33
N VAL A 30 6.41 -5.19 2.08
CA VAL A 30 5.64 -4.51 1.05
C VAL A 30 6.36 -4.59 -0.29
N GLN A 31 5.66 -5.10 -1.28
CA GLN A 31 6.05 -4.98 -2.69
C GLN A 31 5.25 -3.85 -3.32
N LEU A 32 5.89 -2.69 -3.47
CA LEU A 32 5.27 -1.48 -4.00
C LEU A 32 5.36 -1.44 -5.53
N THR A 33 4.27 -1.05 -6.18
CA THR A 33 4.21 -0.61 -7.58
C THR A 33 3.56 0.77 -7.63
N LEU A 34 4.26 1.76 -8.18
CA LEU A 34 3.68 3.07 -8.49
C LEU A 34 3.08 3.03 -9.89
N ALA A 35 1.78 3.31 -10.00
CA ALA A 35 1.06 3.41 -11.27
C ALA A 35 0.96 4.89 -11.66
N ILE A 36 1.61 5.28 -12.75
CA ILE A 36 1.76 6.67 -13.21
C ILE A 36 1.31 6.77 -14.65
N ASN A 37 0.66 7.87 -15.03
CA ASN A 37 0.42 8.20 -16.44
C ASN A 37 1.47 9.17 -16.96
N GLY A 38 1.62 9.23 -18.28
CA GLY A 38 2.65 10.02 -18.96
C GLY A 38 2.07 11.19 -19.75
N TYR A 39 0.96 11.80 -19.33
CA TYR A 39 0.31 12.85 -20.12
C TYR A 39 0.81 14.26 -19.80
N ASP A 40 1.74 14.41 -18.84
CA ASP A 40 2.46 15.68 -18.59
C ASP A 40 3.10 16.20 -19.88
N ASP A 41 2.81 17.45 -20.25
CA ASP A 41 3.37 18.15 -21.40
C ASP A 41 3.86 19.57 -21.07
N GLY A 42 4.01 19.88 -19.79
CA GLY A 42 4.51 21.17 -19.31
C GLY A 42 6.01 21.37 -19.52
N ALA A 43 6.41 22.61 -19.80
CA ALA A 43 7.81 23.06 -19.89
C ALA A 43 8.76 22.06 -20.61
N SER A 44 9.84 21.62 -19.94
CA SER A 44 10.83 20.72 -20.54
C SER A 44 10.31 19.33 -20.89
N THR A 45 9.19 18.87 -20.29
CA THR A 45 8.53 17.61 -20.66
C THR A 45 7.87 17.74 -22.03
N GLY A 46 7.14 18.80 -22.25
CA GLY A 46 6.51 19.11 -23.53
C GLY A 46 7.54 19.24 -24.64
N GLU A 47 8.70 19.85 -24.36
CA GLU A 47 9.79 19.96 -25.32
C GLU A 47 10.36 18.59 -25.73
N VAL A 48 10.57 17.67 -24.77
CA VAL A 48 11.00 16.30 -25.07
C VAL A 48 9.96 15.58 -25.91
N ARG A 49 8.66 15.68 -25.56
CA ARG A 49 7.56 15.10 -26.34
C ARG A 49 7.53 15.64 -27.77
N ARG A 50 7.63 16.97 -27.93
CA ARG A 50 7.66 17.63 -29.23
C ARG A 50 8.84 17.17 -30.09
N PHE A 51 10.04 17.08 -29.50
CA PHE A 51 11.26 16.66 -30.19
C PHE A 51 11.18 15.21 -30.65
N LEU A 52 10.79 14.29 -29.76
CA LEU A 52 10.68 12.85 -30.07
C LEU A 52 9.48 12.52 -30.95
N GLY A 53 8.41 13.31 -30.89
CA GLY A 53 7.18 13.20 -31.70
C GLY A 53 6.17 12.19 -31.17
N ASP A 54 6.58 10.93 -30.98
CA ASP A 54 5.71 9.87 -30.48
C ASP A 54 6.22 9.37 -29.12
N CYS A 55 6.06 10.19 -28.08
CA CYS A 55 6.53 9.90 -26.73
C CYS A 55 5.58 10.50 -25.70
N LEU A 56 5.34 9.74 -24.64
CA LEU A 56 4.69 10.25 -23.43
C LEU A 56 5.66 11.12 -22.61
N GLY A 57 5.12 11.88 -21.67
CA GLY A 57 5.89 12.75 -20.78
C GLY A 57 6.69 11.96 -19.74
N PRO A 58 8.03 12.15 -19.65
CA PRO A 58 8.88 11.39 -18.73
C PRO A 58 8.90 11.90 -17.30
N SER A 59 8.45 13.13 -17.03
CA SER A 59 8.73 13.85 -15.80
C SER A 59 8.31 13.13 -14.53
N ASP A 60 7.08 12.64 -14.47
CA ASP A 60 6.57 12.01 -13.25
C ASP A 60 7.23 10.65 -13.00
N PHE A 61 7.56 9.90 -14.06
CA PHE A 61 8.30 8.64 -13.94
C PHE A 61 9.68 8.88 -13.35
N ARG A 62 10.47 9.79 -13.96
CA ARG A 62 11.83 10.06 -13.51
C ARG A 62 11.88 10.67 -12.11
N LYS A 63 10.97 11.64 -11.80
CA LYS A 63 10.90 12.26 -10.47
C LYS A 63 10.60 11.23 -9.39
N ASN A 64 9.67 10.29 -9.67
CA ASN A 64 9.37 9.21 -8.75
C ASN A 64 10.54 8.21 -8.64
N ALA A 65 11.18 7.84 -9.74
CA ALA A 65 12.34 6.96 -9.71
C ALA A 65 13.52 7.59 -8.93
N SER A 66 13.88 8.85 -9.21
CA SER A 66 14.92 9.57 -8.46
C SER A 66 14.61 9.63 -6.95
N ARG A 67 13.38 9.95 -6.59
CA ARG A 67 12.95 10.00 -5.18
C ARG A 67 13.01 8.64 -4.50
N LEU A 68 12.48 7.59 -5.14
CA LEU A 68 12.55 6.23 -4.60
C LEU A 68 13.98 5.77 -4.41
N ALA A 69 14.85 6.07 -5.39
CA ALA A 69 16.28 5.73 -5.30
C ALA A 69 16.96 6.44 -4.14
N ALA A 70 16.65 7.72 -3.90
CA ALA A 70 17.14 8.47 -2.76
C ALA A 70 16.61 7.91 -1.43
N ASP A 71 15.30 7.60 -1.35
CA ASP A 71 14.66 7.06 -0.14
C ASP A 71 15.18 5.65 0.22
N LEU A 72 15.52 4.82 -0.77
CA LEU A 72 16.03 3.47 -0.61
C LEU A 72 17.57 3.38 -0.59
N GLY A 73 18.27 4.46 -0.95
CA GLY A 73 19.73 4.48 -1.04
C GLY A 73 20.28 3.53 -2.12
N THR A 74 19.56 3.34 -3.25
CA THR A 74 19.94 2.38 -4.29
C THR A 74 21.02 2.88 -5.22
N CYS A 75 21.28 4.20 -5.25
CA CYS A 75 22.37 4.80 -6.00
C CYS A 75 23.02 5.95 -5.20
N PRO A 76 24.25 6.38 -5.56
CA PRO A 76 24.90 7.53 -4.95
C PRO A 76 24.05 8.81 -5.09
N ALA A 77 24.01 9.67 -4.06
CA ALA A 77 23.27 10.93 -4.09
C ALA A 77 23.63 11.81 -5.28
N ALA A 78 24.91 11.83 -5.69
CA ALA A 78 25.40 12.56 -6.87
C ALA A 78 24.69 12.17 -8.18
N VAL A 79 24.21 10.93 -8.31
CA VAL A 79 23.41 10.48 -9.47
C VAL A 79 22.06 11.18 -9.45
N VAL A 80 21.37 11.18 -8.32
CA VAL A 80 20.05 11.83 -8.16
C VAL A 80 20.18 13.33 -8.38
N GLU A 81 21.17 13.96 -7.77
CA GLU A 81 21.46 15.40 -7.95
C GLU A 81 21.72 15.75 -9.42
N THR A 82 22.48 14.91 -10.14
CA THR A 82 22.75 15.10 -11.58
C THR A 82 21.46 15.00 -12.39
N LEU A 83 20.61 13.99 -12.13
CA LEU A 83 19.37 13.78 -12.87
C LEU A 83 18.31 14.86 -12.58
N ASP A 84 18.28 15.39 -11.37
CA ASP A 84 17.35 16.45 -10.97
C ASP A 84 17.83 17.86 -11.32
N ALA A 85 19.11 18.00 -11.71
CA ALA A 85 19.67 19.27 -12.13
C ALA A 85 18.94 19.83 -13.35
N ARG A 86 18.79 21.17 -13.38
CA ARG A 86 18.21 21.90 -14.50
C ARG A 86 19.28 22.73 -15.22
N LEU A 87 19.12 22.89 -16.52
CA LEU A 87 19.98 23.73 -17.32
C LEU A 87 19.55 25.19 -17.20
N PRO A 88 20.48 26.14 -17.17
CA PRO A 88 20.15 27.57 -17.11
C PRO A 88 19.37 28.03 -18.34
N GLU A 89 18.55 29.04 -18.16
CA GLU A 89 17.97 29.77 -19.28
C GLU A 89 19.04 30.59 -20.00
N GLY A 90 18.90 30.79 -21.31
CA GLY A 90 19.74 31.65 -22.11
C GLY A 90 21.11 31.08 -22.51
N THR A 91 21.39 29.80 -22.22
CA THR A 91 22.59 29.10 -22.73
C THR A 91 22.42 28.70 -24.20
N THR A 92 23.51 28.73 -24.96
CA THR A 92 23.53 28.16 -26.32
C THR A 92 23.45 26.63 -26.27
N ASP A 93 22.98 26.00 -27.34
CA ASP A 93 22.92 24.55 -27.47
C ASP A 93 24.26 23.87 -27.18
N ALA A 94 25.36 24.44 -27.66
CA ALA A 94 26.70 23.90 -27.46
C ALA A 94 27.12 23.95 -25.97
N GLU A 95 26.85 25.06 -25.30
CA GLU A 95 27.11 25.22 -23.85
C GLU A 95 26.25 24.29 -23.00
N ALA A 96 24.97 24.19 -23.34
CA ALA A 96 24.03 23.27 -22.66
C ALA A 96 24.51 21.82 -22.77
N MET A 97 24.86 21.36 -23.95
CA MET A 97 25.36 19.99 -24.15
C MET A 97 26.73 19.76 -23.50
N ALA A 98 27.62 20.75 -23.51
CA ALA A 98 28.90 20.64 -22.80
C ALA A 98 28.70 20.50 -21.29
N GLU A 99 27.77 21.26 -20.71
CA GLU A 99 27.41 21.17 -19.30
C GLU A 99 26.77 19.81 -18.96
N VAL A 100 25.84 19.31 -19.78
CA VAL A 100 25.23 17.96 -19.57
C VAL A 100 26.34 16.91 -19.60
N ARG A 101 27.20 16.90 -20.59
CA ARG A 101 28.32 15.94 -20.72
C ARG A 101 29.27 16.00 -19.53
N ARG A 102 29.57 17.18 -19.03
CA ARG A 102 30.41 17.37 -17.85
C ARG A 102 29.75 16.73 -16.60
N ARG A 103 28.43 16.92 -16.40
CA ARG A 103 27.70 16.37 -15.26
C ARG A 103 27.62 14.86 -15.29
N VAL A 104 27.46 14.25 -16.47
CA VAL A 104 27.28 12.80 -16.61
C VAL A 104 28.60 12.04 -16.83
N ALA A 105 29.74 12.71 -16.92
CA ALA A 105 31.05 12.10 -17.25
C ALA A 105 31.44 10.95 -16.29
N GLY A 106 31.04 11.02 -15.02
CA GLY A 106 31.28 9.98 -14.02
C GLY A 106 30.32 8.77 -14.07
N PHE A 107 29.33 8.80 -14.97
CA PHE A 107 28.24 7.82 -15.00
C PHE A 107 28.06 7.25 -16.43
N PRO A 108 28.83 6.23 -16.83
CA PRO A 108 28.87 5.75 -18.22
C PRO A 108 27.49 5.33 -18.79
N ALA A 109 26.64 4.68 -17.98
CA ALA A 109 25.32 4.27 -18.43
C ALA A 109 24.39 5.47 -18.71
N ILE A 110 24.50 6.53 -17.91
CA ILE A 110 23.76 7.79 -18.09
C ILE A 110 24.33 8.56 -19.30
N ALA A 111 25.64 8.63 -19.43
CA ALA A 111 26.31 9.24 -20.57
C ALA A 111 25.88 8.62 -21.91
N ALA A 112 25.77 7.30 -21.97
CA ALA A 112 25.29 6.59 -23.15
C ALA A 112 23.86 6.97 -23.56
N CYS A 113 23.00 7.36 -22.63
CA CYS A 113 21.68 7.90 -22.94
C CYS A 113 21.79 9.31 -23.55
N ILE A 114 22.67 10.15 -23.03
CA ILE A 114 22.92 11.49 -23.59
C ILE A 114 23.49 11.39 -25.00
N ASP A 115 24.40 10.45 -25.25
CA ASP A 115 24.95 10.22 -26.60
C ASP A 115 23.84 9.78 -27.58
N ALA A 116 22.90 8.92 -27.17
CA ALA A 116 21.77 8.53 -28.01
C ALA A 116 20.84 9.71 -28.32
N PHE A 117 20.56 10.57 -27.33
CA PHE A 117 19.76 11.78 -27.53
C PHE A 117 20.47 12.75 -28.53
N GLU A 118 21.75 12.98 -28.36
CA GLU A 118 22.53 13.87 -29.23
C GLU A 118 22.62 13.31 -30.65
N ALA A 119 22.81 12.01 -30.83
CA ALA A 119 22.80 11.36 -32.13
C ALA A 119 21.47 11.56 -32.87
N GLU A 120 20.35 11.41 -32.20
CA GLU A 120 18.99 11.66 -32.75
C GLU A 120 18.85 13.13 -33.15
N ARG A 121 19.33 14.07 -32.31
CA ARG A 121 19.28 15.50 -32.60
C ARG A 121 20.10 15.85 -33.87
N GLN A 122 21.27 15.30 -33.99
CA GLN A 122 22.13 15.49 -35.17
C GLN A 122 21.53 14.85 -36.43
N GLN A 123 21.00 13.65 -36.31
CA GLN A 123 20.41 12.92 -37.43
C GLN A 123 19.14 13.58 -37.95
N THR A 124 18.29 14.07 -37.06
CA THR A 124 16.98 14.64 -37.45
C THR A 124 17.06 16.13 -37.80
N GLY A 125 18.03 16.85 -37.29
CA GLY A 125 18.16 18.31 -37.40
C GLY A 125 16.99 19.07 -36.75
N ARG A 126 16.14 18.40 -35.96
CA ARG A 126 15.03 19.03 -35.26
C ARG A 126 15.53 19.98 -34.17
N PRO A 127 14.97 21.18 -34.07
CA PRO A 127 15.33 22.09 -32.99
C PRO A 127 14.90 21.54 -31.65
N PHE A 128 15.70 21.77 -30.62
CA PHE A 128 15.41 21.42 -29.23
C PHE A 128 15.78 22.57 -28.31
N SER A 129 14.89 22.99 -27.43
CA SER A 129 15.17 24.04 -26.44
C SER A 129 15.72 23.43 -25.16
N PHE A 130 16.94 23.82 -24.78
CA PHE A 130 17.55 23.42 -23.52
C PHE A 130 17.17 24.33 -22.34
N ALA A 131 16.42 25.40 -22.56
CA ALA A 131 16.04 26.36 -21.53
C ALA A 131 15.25 25.65 -20.41
N ASP A 132 15.72 25.79 -19.16
CA ASP A 132 15.15 25.15 -17.97
C ASP A 132 14.91 23.64 -18.13
N CYS A 133 15.65 22.98 -19.01
CA CYS A 133 15.52 21.55 -19.22
C CYS A 133 16.19 20.75 -18.09
N SER A 134 15.49 19.75 -17.58
CA SER A 134 16.08 18.82 -16.61
C SER A 134 17.01 17.82 -17.32
N VAL A 135 18.20 17.60 -16.77
CA VAL A 135 19.13 16.57 -17.25
C VAL A 135 18.47 15.19 -17.28
N GLY A 136 17.66 14.86 -16.27
CA GLY A 136 16.91 13.60 -16.23
C GLY A 136 15.90 13.44 -17.37
N ASN A 137 15.31 14.53 -17.90
CA ASN A 137 14.45 14.46 -19.07
C ASN A 137 15.24 14.10 -20.34
N LEU A 138 16.46 14.63 -20.49
CA LEU A 138 17.36 14.29 -21.60
C LEU A 138 17.85 12.85 -21.51
N VAL A 139 18.20 12.40 -20.29
CA VAL A 139 18.59 11.00 -20.03
C VAL A 139 17.44 10.06 -20.35
N PHE A 140 16.20 10.39 -19.95
CA PHE A 140 15.03 9.58 -20.31
C PHE A 140 14.79 9.56 -21.82
N ALA A 141 14.91 10.69 -22.51
CA ALA A 141 14.81 10.75 -23.96
C ALA A 141 15.80 9.80 -24.64
N GLY A 142 17.05 9.79 -24.19
CA GLY A 142 18.05 8.84 -24.67
C GLY A 142 17.73 7.38 -24.32
N ALA A 143 17.24 7.10 -23.13
CA ALA A 143 16.78 5.77 -22.75
C ALA A 143 15.61 5.30 -23.65
N PHE A 144 14.67 6.17 -23.96
CA PHE A 144 13.56 5.90 -24.89
C PHE A 144 14.05 5.53 -26.29
N LEU A 145 15.00 6.29 -26.82
CA LEU A 145 15.63 6.00 -28.12
C LEU A 145 16.36 4.63 -28.11
N ARG A 146 17.14 4.37 -27.07
CA ARG A 146 17.85 3.09 -26.87
C ARG A 146 16.90 1.91 -26.68
N ALA A 147 15.74 2.13 -26.06
CA ALA A 147 14.67 1.13 -25.92
C ALA A 147 13.88 0.89 -27.23
N GLY A 148 14.32 1.44 -28.37
CA GLY A 148 13.61 1.32 -29.66
C GLY A 148 12.26 2.03 -29.63
N ARG A 149 12.17 3.16 -28.95
CA ARG A 149 10.94 3.98 -28.76
C ARG A 149 9.81 3.23 -28.03
N GLN A 150 10.15 2.26 -27.18
CA GLN A 150 9.20 1.56 -26.32
C GLN A 150 9.18 2.24 -24.95
N PHE A 151 8.11 3.02 -24.67
CA PHE A 151 8.05 3.88 -23.49
C PHE A 151 8.18 3.10 -22.17
N ASN A 152 7.41 2.01 -22.00
CA ASN A 152 7.43 1.23 -20.76
C ASN A 152 8.80 0.56 -20.52
N ARG A 153 9.50 0.17 -21.59
CA ARG A 153 10.88 -0.31 -21.49
C ARG A 153 11.85 0.81 -21.09
N ALA A 154 11.65 2.02 -21.63
CA ALA A 154 12.46 3.18 -21.24
C ALA A 154 12.28 3.53 -19.75
N VAL A 155 11.07 3.35 -19.20
CA VAL A 155 10.81 3.49 -17.75
C VAL A 155 11.62 2.48 -16.96
N ASP A 156 11.64 1.21 -17.36
CA ASP A 156 12.45 0.17 -16.70
C ASP A 156 13.95 0.46 -16.80
N ASP A 157 14.42 0.82 -18.00
CA ASP A 157 15.83 1.16 -18.23
C ASP A 157 16.26 2.37 -17.37
N TYR A 158 15.40 3.39 -17.27
CA TYR A 158 15.66 4.55 -16.41
C TYR A 158 15.68 4.18 -14.91
N CYS A 159 14.75 3.36 -14.45
CA CYS A 159 14.77 2.81 -13.10
C CYS A 159 16.07 2.06 -12.81
N GLY A 160 16.54 1.27 -13.77
CA GLY A 160 17.84 0.57 -13.70
C GLY A 160 19.04 1.50 -13.54
N LEU A 161 19.02 2.69 -14.18
CA LEU A 161 20.11 3.70 -14.04
C LEU A 161 20.25 4.20 -12.60
N VAL A 162 19.19 4.20 -11.82
CA VAL A 162 19.18 4.60 -10.40
C VAL A 162 19.11 3.41 -9.44
N GLY A 163 19.37 2.19 -9.94
CA GLY A 163 19.46 0.98 -9.13
C GLY A 163 18.11 0.44 -8.63
N LEU A 164 17.00 0.86 -9.23
CA LEU A 164 15.68 0.36 -8.90
C LEU A 164 15.31 -0.86 -9.74
N PRO A 165 14.56 -1.83 -9.18
CA PRO A 165 14.07 -2.97 -9.95
C PRO A 165 12.99 -2.55 -10.96
N ALA A 166 12.92 -3.27 -12.09
CA ALA A 166 11.85 -3.12 -13.06
C ALA A 166 10.49 -3.40 -12.40
N GLY A 167 9.48 -2.61 -12.76
CA GLY A 167 8.12 -2.78 -12.27
C GLY A 167 7.81 -2.11 -10.93
N ILE A 168 8.75 -1.39 -10.30
CA ILE A 168 8.46 -0.52 -9.16
C ILE A 168 7.75 0.78 -9.59
N VAL A 169 8.05 1.26 -10.79
CA VAL A 169 7.35 2.35 -11.46
C VAL A 169 6.77 1.80 -12.77
N GLU A 170 5.47 1.90 -12.93
CA GLU A 170 4.73 1.39 -14.08
C GLU A 170 3.93 2.50 -14.74
N ASN A 171 4.02 2.58 -16.08
CA ASN A 171 3.05 3.34 -16.84
C ASN A 171 1.68 2.65 -16.81
N VAL A 172 0.62 3.42 -16.64
CA VAL A 172 -0.75 2.88 -16.63
C VAL A 172 -1.13 2.27 -17.98
N THR A 173 -0.61 2.82 -19.09
CA THR A 173 -0.90 2.33 -20.44
C THR A 173 0.23 1.50 -21.05
N ALA A 174 -0.03 0.88 -22.19
CA ALA A 174 0.97 0.14 -22.94
C ALA A 174 2.03 1.05 -23.62
N GLY A 175 1.85 2.37 -23.55
CA GLY A 175 2.83 3.35 -24.01
C GLY A 175 2.36 4.16 -25.21
N GLU A 176 1.08 4.06 -25.56
CA GLU A 176 0.47 4.87 -26.64
C GLU A 176 0.52 6.35 -26.27
N ASN A 177 0.96 7.18 -27.21
CA ASN A 177 0.97 8.61 -27.01
C ASN A 177 -0.46 9.18 -27.03
N ALA A 178 -0.76 10.06 -26.07
CA ALA A 178 -2.02 10.77 -25.97
C ALA A 178 -1.78 12.17 -25.39
N HIS A 179 -2.70 13.08 -25.67
CA HIS A 179 -2.67 14.44 -25.18
C HIS A 179 -3.84 14.69 -24.24
N LEU A 180 -3.54 15.20 -23.06
CA LEU A 180 -4.53 15.56 -22.07
C LEU A 180 -5.09 16.95 -22.38
N VAL A 181 -6.42 17.04 -22.50
CA VAL A 181 -7.16 18.29 -22.67
C VAL A 181 -8.34 18.32 -21.71
N ALA A 182 -8.87 19.51 -21.43
CA ALA A 182 -10.02 19.64 -20.55
C ALA A 182 -11.03 20.65 -21.08
N VAL A 183 -12.26 20.49 -20.58
CA VAL A 183 -13.34 21.48 -20.67
C VAL A 183 -13.51 22.09 -19.30
N GLY A 184 -13.35 23.39 -19.22
CA GLY A 184 -13.61 24.18 -18.02
C GLY A 184 -15.02 24.72 -17.99
N GLU A 185 -15.32 25.49 -16.95
CA GLU A 185 -16.60 26.17 -16.77
C GLU A 185 -16.97 26.99 -18.00
N ALA A 186 -18.27 27.02 -18.34
CA ALA A 186 -18.81 27.68 -19.53
C ALA A 186 -18.22 27.20 -20.88
N GLY A 187 -17.62 25.99 -20.93
CA GLY A 187 -17.07 25.42 -22.16
C GLY A 187 -15.68 25.93 -22.52
N ALA A 188 -14.97 26.54 -21.60
CA ALA A 188 -13.57 26.95 -21.79
C ALA A 188 -12.70 25.76 -22.17
N VAL A 189 -11.89 25.87 -23.24
CA VAL A 189 -11.00 24.82 -23.71
C VAL A 189 -9.64 24.99 -23.07
N LEU A 190 -9.19 23.96 -22.35
CA LEU A 190 -7.83 23.83 -21.84
C LEU A 190 -7.11 22.80 -22.72
N ALA A 191 -6.21 23.29 -23.54
CA ALA A 191 -5.71 22.57 -24.71
C ALA A 191 -4.45 21.72 -24.44
N SER A 192 -3.94 21.76 -23.23
CA SER A 192 -2.79 21.00 -22.78
C SER A 192 -2.81 20.78 -21.25
N GLU A 193 -2.00 19.87 -20.76
CA GLU A 193 -1.82 19.68 -19.31
C GLU A 193 -1.24 20.96 -18.66
N GLU A 194 -0.32 21.63 -19.32
CA GLU A 194 0.24 22.90 -18.86
C GLU A 194 -0.85 23.97 -18.66
N GLU A 195 -1.80 24.08 -19.60
CA GLU A 195 -2.95 25.00 -19.48
C GLU A 195 -3.88 24.59 -18.34
N ILE A 196 -4.11 23.28 -18.13
CA ILE A 196 -4.89 22.75 -17.02
C ILE A 196 -4.29 23.21 -15.68
N VAL A 197 -2.97 23.07 -15.52
CA VAL A 197 -2.25 23.48 -14.31
C VAL A 197 -2.19 25.00 -14.17
N ALA A 198 -1.93 25.74 -15.26
CA ALA A 198 -1.78 27.20 -15.23
C ALA A 198 -3.12 27.93 -15.02
N THR A 199 -4.21 27.42 -15.58
CA THR A 199 -5.55 28.02 -15.49
C THR A 199 -6.29 27.58 -14.22
N ALA A 200 -5.77 26.58 -13.57
CA ALA A 200 -6.23 26.12 -12.28
C ALA A 200 -6.24 27.31 -11.30
N GLY A 201 -7.41 27.60 -10.76
CA GLY A 201 -7.62 28.77 -9.90
C GLY A 201 -8.49 29.88 -10.47
N HIS A 202 -8.79 29.84 -11.76
CA HIS A 202 -9.66 30.83 -12.41
C HIS A 202 -10.88 30.18 -13.06
N ASN A 203 -10.80 28.89 -13.44
CA ASN A 203 -11.90 28.14 -14.05
C ASN A 203 -12.00 26.74 -13.44
N ARG A 204 -13.18 26.36 -12.99
CA ARG A 204 -13.46 24.98 -12.55
C ARG A 204 -13.35 24.03 -13.74
N ILE A 205 -12.56 22.96 -13.58
CA ILE A 205 -12.44 21.90 -14.58
C ILE A 205 -13.70 21.03 -14.51
N GLU A 206 -14.43 20.94 -15.61
CA GLU A 206 -15.64 20.12 -15.69
C GLU A 206 -15.34 18.70 -16.15
N GLU A 207 -14.47 18.55 -17.16
CA GLU A 207 -14.21 17.24 -17.75
C GLU A 207 -12.86 17.20 -18.46
N ILE A 208 -12.14 16.07 -18.35
CA ILE A 208 -10.87 15.82 -19.05
C ILE A 208 -11.04 14.79 -20.16
N PHE A 209 -10.17 14.87 -21.19
CA PHE A 209 -10.16 13.96 -22.33
C PHE A 209 -8.72 13.60 -22.71
N LEU A 210 -8.56 12.39 -23.28
CA LEU A 210 -7.31 11.95 -23.91
C LEU A 210 -7.54 11.91 -25.41
N ILE A 211 -6.82 12.76 -26.16
CA ILE A 211 -6.96 12.90 -27.61
C ILE A 211 -5.72 12.44 -28.36
N ASP A 212 -5.88 12.13 -29.62
CA ASP A 212 -4.88 11.50 -30.49
C ASP A 212 -3.70 12.41 -30.85
N ARG A 213 -3.88 13.72 -30.83
CA ARG A 213 -2.83 14.72 -31.12
C ARG A 213 -3.09 16.04 -30.40
N ALA A 214 -2.06 16.84 -30.24
CA ALA A 214 -2.17 18.19 -29.72
C ALA A 214 -3.09 19.05 -30.64
N LEU A 215 -3.83 19.97 -30.02
CA LEU A 215 -4.72 20.90 -30.75
C LEU A 215 -3.92 21.89 -31.57
N THR A 216 -4.25 21.99 -32.86
CA THR A 216 -3.71 23.02 -33.75
C THR A 216 -4.37 24.39 -33.49
N ALA A 217 -3.76 25.45 -34.00
CA ALA A 217 -4.36 26.80 -33.96
C ALA A 217 -5.75 26.84 -34.63
N ALA A 218 -5.94 26.08 -35.72
CA ALA A 218 -7.24 25.95 -36.38
C ALA A 218 -8.28 25.23 -35.53
N ASP A 219 -7.88 24.14 -34.83
CA ASP A 219 -8.75 23.44 -33.87
C ASP A 219 -9.19 24.41 -32.77
N ARG A 220 -8.24 25.13 -32.14
CA ARG A 220 -8.53 26.14 -31.11
C ARG A 220 -9.50 27.22 -31.57
N ALA A 221 -9.27 27.77 -32.76
CA ALA A 221 -10.15 28.80 -33.35
C ALA A 221 -11.56 28.27 -33.65
N SER A 222 -11.69 27.00 -34.03
CA SER A 222 -12.99 26.33 -34.21
C SER A 222 -13.71 26.12 -32.89
N LEU A 223 -12.98 25.57 -31.88
CA LEU A 223 -13.53 25.28 -30.56
C LEU A 223 -13.95 26.54 -29.80
N ALA A 224 -13.23 27.66 -29.96
CA ALA A 224 -13.62 28.94 -29.37
C ALA A 224 -14.98 29.49 -29.83
N ARG A 225 -15.52 28.97 -30.95
CA ARG A 225 -16.84 29.31 -31.47
C ARG A 225 -17.92 28.26 -31.19
N SER A 226 -17.54 27.15 -30.57
CA SER A 226 -18.43 26.05 -30.26
C SER A 226 -19.06 26.23 -28.88
N ASP A 227 -20.26 25.71 -28.70
CA ASP A 227 -20.85 25.56 -27.38
C ASP A 227 -20.18 24.40 -26.63
N CYS A 228 -20.46 24.28 -25.33
CA CYS A 228 -19.88 23.27 -24.46
C CYS A 228 -20.08 21.83 -24.98
N GLU A 229 -21.26 21.55 -25.53
CA GLU A 229 -21.57 20.24 -26.11
C GLU A 229 -20.81 19.99 -27.42
N GLY A 230 -20.61 21.01 -28.24
CA GLY A 230 -19.78 20.95 -29.45
C GLY A 230 -18.32 20.66 -29.11
N VAL A 231 -17.79 21.29 -28.06
CA VAL A 231 -16.43 21.01 -27.57
C VAL A 231 -16.31 19.57 -27.12
N ARG A 232 -17.23 19.06 -26.28
CA ARG A 232 -17.24 17.65 -25.82
C ARG A 232 -17.30 16.68 -26.99
N ARG A 233 -18.20 16.89 -27.95
CA ARG A 233 -18.32 16.06 -29.16
C ARG A 233 -17.05 16.05 -29.99
N PHE A 234 -16.37 17.19 -30.11
CA PHE A 234 -15.08 17.26 -30.81
C PHE A 234 -14.00 16.39 -30.12
N PHE A 235 -13.89 16.47 -28.80
CA PHE A 235 -12.92 15.68 -28.05
C PHE A 235 -13.28 14.19 -28.04
N ASP A 236 -14.54 13.82 -27.87
CA ASP A 236 -14.98 12.43 -27.97
C ASP A 236 -14.71 11.83 -29.37
N GLY A 237 -14.88 12.60 -30.43
CA GLY A 237 -14.57 12.19 -31.80
C GLY A 237 -13.05 12.01 -32.07
N ARG A 238 -12.20 12.53 -31.20
CA ARG A 238 -10.73 12.43 -31.26
C ARG A 238 -10.12 11.62 -30.14
N ARG A 239 -10.93 10.85 -29.43
CA ARG A 239 -10.46 10.05 -28.30
C ARG A 239 -9.34 9.11 -28.75
N GLN A 240 -8.18 9.23 -28.11
CA GLN A 240 -7.06 8.30 -28.30
C GLN A 240 -7.39 6.93 -27.72
N ALA A 241 -7.22 5.90 -28.52
CA ALA A 241 -7.28 4.53 -28.05
C ALA A 241 -5.99 4.20 -27.28
N VAL A 242 -6.11 4.02 -25.98
CA VAL A 242 -5.05 3.56 -25.11
C VAL A 242 -5.42 2.21 -24.52
N THR A 243 -4.44 1.37 -24.22
CA THR A 243 -4.65 0.05 -23.62
C THR A 243 -3.98 -0.05 -22.26
N LEU A 244 -4.59 -0.77 -21.33
CA LEU A 244 -4.02 -0.99 -20.01
C LEU A 244 -2.71 -1.79 -20.12
N ASN A 245 -1.64 -1.30 -19.50
CA ASN A 245 -0.37 -2.01 -19.41
C ASN A 245 -0.56 -3.42 -18.87
N PRO A 246 -0.14 -4.48 -19.60
CA PRO A 246 -0.34 -5.86 -19.16
C PRO A 246 0.31 -6.20 -17.82
N ARG A 247 1.48 -5.61 -17.50
CA ARG A 247 2.12 -5.82 -16.19
C ARG A 247 1.32 -5.16 -15.07
N LEU A 248 0.86 -3.93 -15.27
CA LEU A 248 0.02 -3.25 -14.29
C LEU A 248 -1.31 -3.99 -14.11
N ARG A 249 -1.90 -4.51 -15.20
CA ARG A 249 -3.09 -5.38 -15.12
C ARG A 249 -2.87 -6.54 -14.17
N ALA A 250 -1.76 -7.27 -14.33
CA ALA A 250 -1.43 -8.39 -13.44
C ALA A 250 -1.20 -7.93 -12.00
N ARG A 251 -0.49 -6.80 -11.81
CA ARG A 251 -0.27 -6.23 -10.47
C ARG A 251 -1.57 -5.84 -9.77
N LEU A 252 -2.53 -5.25 -10.49
CA LEU A 252 -3.84 -4.88 -9.93
C LEU A 252 -4.70 -6.10 -9.62
N ALA A 253 -4.66 -7.13 -10.47
CA ALA A 253 -5.39 -8.39 -10.23
C ALA A 253 -4.92 -9.09 -8.96
N ASP A 254 -3.62 -9.02 -8.68
CA ASP A 254 -2.97 -9.69 -7.55
C ASP A 254 -2.74 -8.77 -6.34
N ALA A 255 -3.14 -7.51 -6.39
CA ALA A 255 -2.89 -6.56 -5.30
C ALA A 255 -3.66 -6.94 -4.03
N ASP A 256 -3.00 -6.75 -2.88
CA ASP A 256 -3.61 -6.84 -1.56
C ASP A 256 -4.12 -5.46 -1.10
N LEU A 257 -3.50 -4.38 -1.62
CA LEU A 257 -3.85 -2.99 -1.34
C LEU A 257 -3.72 -2.15 -2.60
N ILE A 258 -4.78 -1.44 -2.96
CA ILE A 258 -4.82 -0.45 -4.05
C ILE A 258 -5.08 0.92 -3.42
N ILE A 259 -4.25 1.91 -3.74
CA ILE A 259 -4.35 3.25 -3.18
C ILE A 259 -4.50 4.25 -4.31
N TYR A 260 -5.59 5.02 -4.28
CA TYR A 260 -5.77 6.22 -5.06
C TYR A 260 -5.25 7.40 -4.22
N ALA A 261 -4.08 7.92 -4.58
CA ALA A 261 -3.38 8.93 -3.79
C ALA A 261 -4.08 10.29 -3.83
N PRO A 262 -3.81 11.16 -2.85
CA PRO A 262 -4.09 12.58 -2.98
C PRO A 262 -3.06 13.24 -3.92
N GLY A 263 -3.40 14.40 -4.44
CA GLY A 263 -2.52 15.20 -5.33
C GLY A 263 -3.33 15.94 -6.36
N THR A 264 -2.67 16.43 -7.43
CA THR A 264 -3.35 17.05 -8.56
C THR A 264 -4.24 16.04 -9.26
N GLN A 265 -5.55 16.28 -9.21
CA GLN A 265 -6.53 15.26 -9.58
C GLN A 265 -6.72 15.18 -11.09
N HIS A 266 -6.93 16.34 -11.75
CA HIS A 266 -7.30 16.39 -13.17
C HIS A 266 -6.08 16.22 -14.09
N SER A 267 -4.90 16.72 -13.70
CA SER A 267 -3.69 16.58 -14.52
C SER A 267 -2.97 15.24 -14.28
N SER A 268 -2.93 14.74 -13.05
CA SER A 268 -2.07 13.59 -12.73
C SER A 268 -2.79 12.29 -12.38
N LEU A 269 -3.98 12.33 -11.74
CA LEU A 269 -4.60 11.10 -11.22
C LEU A 269 -5.77 10.62 -12.08
N PHE A 270 -6.76 11.46 -12.32
CA PHE A 270 -7.94 11.09 -13.11
C PHE A 270 -7.65 10.62 -14.54
N PRO A 271 -6.61 11.13 -15.25
CA PRO A 271 -6.25 10.58 -16.55
C PRO A 271 -5.92 9.09 -16.52
N SER A 272 -5.32 8.60 -15.43
CA SER A 272 -5.07 7.17 -15.24
C SER A 272 -6.37 6.36 -15.20
N TYR A 273 -7.42 6.89 -14.57
CA TYR A 273 -8.72 6.20 -14.37
C TYR A 273 -9.52 6.06 -15.67
N LEU A 274 -9.23 6.92 -16.66
CA LEU A 274 -9.82 6.83 -18.01
C LEU A 274 -9.31 5.66 -18.85
N THR A 275 -8.27 4.94 -18.38
CA THR A 275 -7.68 3.83 -19.14
C THR A 275 -8.67 2.66 -19.25
N PRO A 276 -9.06 2.25 -20.48
CA PRO A 276 -10.01 1.16 -20.67
C PRO A 276 -9.57 -0.13 -20.00
N GLY A 277 -10.49 -0.81 -19.32
CA GLY A 277 -10.25 -2.06 -18.63
C GLY A 277 -9.57 -1.92 -17.25
N LEU A 278 -9.12 -0.72 -16.83
CA LEU A 278 -8.53 -0.50 -15.51
C LEU A 278 -9.54 -0.79 -14.40
N ALA A 279 -10.69 -0.14 -14.46
CA ALA A 279 -11.74 -0.31 -13.46
C ALA A 279 -12.28 -1.74 -13.39
N ASP A 280 -12.30 -2.47 -14.52
CA ASP A 280 -12.71 -3.89 -14.55
C ASP A 280 -11.79 -4.78 -13.74
N VAL A 281 -10.48 -4.61 -13.93
CA VAL A 281 -9.48 -5.38 -13.19
C VAL A 281 -9.53 -5.07 -11.70
N ILE A 282 -9.68 -3.79 -11.35
CA ILE A 282 -9.83 -3.37 -9.96
C ILE A 282 -11.11 -3.95 -9.35
N ALA A 283 -12.24 -3.88 -10.08
CA ALA A 283 -13.51 -4.41 -9.60
C ALA A 283 -13.51 -5.93 -9.44
N ALA A 284 -12.80 -6.65 -10.32
CA ALA A 284 -12.68 -8.10 -10.25
C ALA A 284 -11.83 -8.57 -9.05
N ASN A 285 -10.91 -7.76 -8.56
CA ASN A 285 -10.14 -8.07 -7.35
C ASN A 285 -10.96 -7.77 -6.10
N LEU A 286 -11.76 -8.75 -5.64
CA LEU A 286 -12.65 -8.61 -4.49
C LEU A 286 -11.93 -8.69 -3.14
N THR A 287 -10.69 -9.14 -3.10
CA THR A 287 -9.92 -9.34 -1.86
C THR A 287 -9.07 -8.14 -1.46
N ALA A 288 -8.72 -7.27 -2.41
CA ALA A 288 -7.93 -6.09 -2.15
C ALA A 288 -8.67 -5.06 -1.29
N ILE A 289 -7.94 -4.47 -0.36
CA ILE A 289 -8.34 -3.20 0.26
C ILE A 289 -8.10 -2.09 -0.77
N LYS A 290 -9.06 -1.19 -0.97
CA LYS A 290 -9.00 -0.10 -1.96
C LYS A 290 -9.28 1.22 -1.26
N LEU A 291 -8.22 2.02 -1.11
CA LEU A 291 -8.27 3.30 -0.39
C LEU A 291 -8.30 4.46 -1.36
N LEU A 292 -9.32 5.29 -1.31
CA LEU A 292 -9.29 6.60 -1.94
C LEU A 292 -9.01 7.65 -0.86
N ILE A 293 -7.87 8.34 -1.00
CA ILE A 293 -7.40 9.34 -0.06
C ILE A 293 -7.67 10.72 -0.66
N THR A 294 -8.50 11.52 -0.01
CA THR A 294 -8.79 12.88 -0.47
C THR A 294 -7.68 13.85 -0.09
N ASN A 295 -7.55 14.95 -0.83
CA ASN A 295 -6.64 16.02 -0.48
C ASN A 295 -7.05 16.63 0.88
N ILE A 296 -6.05 17.02 1.69
CA ILE A 296 -6.29 17.79 2.94
C ILE A 296 -6.45 19.28 2.62
N GLN A 297 -5.54 19.81 1.80
CA GLN A 297 -5.53 21.22 1.38
C GLN A 297 -6.03 21.34 -0.05
N THR A 298 -6.68 22.46 -0.33
CA THR A 298 -7.06 22.80 -1.70
C THR A 298 -5.82 23.10 -2.53
N ASP A 299 -5.84 22.67 -3.77
CA ASP A 299 -4.92 23.11 -4.81
C ASP A 299 -5.70 23.81 -5.94
N ALA A 300 -4.98 24.28 -6.92
CA ALA A 300 -5.56 25.05 -8.00
C ALA A 300 -6.58 24.27 -8.85
N GLU A 301 -6.46 22.95 -8.96
CA GLU A 301 -7.36 22.10 -9.77
C GLU A 301 -8.68 21.75 -9.07
N ILE A 302 -8.74 21.87 -7.74
CA ILE A 302 -9.87 21.50 -6.91
C ILE A 302 -10.43 22.66 -6.08
N LEU A 303 -10.23 23.89 -6.54
CA LEU A 303 -10.77 25.09 -5.87
C LEU A 303 -12.29 24.99 -5.74
N GLY A 304 -12.77 25.19 -4.50
CA GLY A 304 -14.19 25.11 -4.17
C GLY A 304 -14.77 23.70 -4.14
N ALA A 305 -13.97 22.66 -4.42
CA ALA A 305 -14.42 21.29 -4.30
C ALA A 305 -14.36 20.80 -2.85
N SER A 306 -15.35 20.01 -2.45
CA SER A 306 -15.36 19.26 -1.20
C SER A 306 -14.72 17.88 -1.38
N ALA A 307 -14.44 17.19 -0.27
CA ALA A 307 -14.00 15.79 -0.31
C ALA A 307 -15.02 14.89 -1.02
N VAL A 308 -16.32 15.14 -0.83
CA VAL A 308 -17.41 14.44 -1.53
C VAL A 308 -17.35 14.69 -3.05
N ASP A 309 -17.04 15.92 -3.49
CA ASP A 309 -16.88 16.22 -4.92
C ASP A 309 -15.68 15.48 -5.51
N ILE A 310 -14.55 15.41 -4.81
CA ILE A 310 -13.35 14.68 -5.23
C ILE A 310 -13.66 13.18 -5.38
N ILE A 311 -14.35 12.59 -4.40
CA ILE A 311 -14.79 11.19 -4.43
C ILE A 311 -15.73 10.96 -5.64
N GLY A 312 -16.72 11.82 -5.80
CA GLY A 312 -17.67 11.73 -6.92
C GLY A 312 -16.98 11.80 -8.28
N ARG A 313 -15.98 12.68 -8.42
CA ARG A 313 -15.16 12.79 -9.65
C ARG A 313 -14.31 11.57 -9.91
N ALA A 314 -13.67 11.02 -8.89
CA ALA A 314 -12.89 9.78 -9.02
C ALA A 314 -13.79 8.62 -9.51
N LEU A 315 -14.96 8.44 -8.91
CA LEU A 315 -15.95 7.44 -9.32
C LEU A 315 -16.47 7.68 -10.75
N PHE A 316 -16.71 8.94 -11.12
CA PHE A 316 -17.13 9.31 -12.47
C PHE A 316 -16.11 8.85 -13.53
N TYR A 317 -14.80 9.10 -13.31
CA TYR A 317 -13.77 8.67 -14.24
C TYR A 317 -13.50 7.17 -14.20
N LEU A 318 -13.55 6.51 -13.04
CA LEU A 318 -13.46 5.06 -12.93
C LEU A 318 -14.63 4.36 -13.65
N ASN A 319 -15.80 4.99 -13.71
CA ASN A 319 -16.96 4.51 -14.47
C ASN A 319 -16.99 5.04 -15.91
N ASP A 320 -15.85 5.34 -16.52
CA ASP A 320 -15.72 5.85 -17.90
C ASP A 320 -16.68 7.01 -18.15
N LYS A 321 -16.63 8.02 -17.30
CA LYS A 321 -17.48 9.21 -17.35
C LYS A 321 -18.98 8.88 -17.26
N GLY A 322 -19.32 7.94 -16.39
CA GLY A 322 -20.71 7.50 -16.18
C GLY A 322 -21.27 6.58 -17.28
N ARG A 323 -20.45 6.16 -18.26
CA ARG A 323 -20.85 5.17 -19.28
C ARG A 323 -20.94 3.75 -18.73
N ARG A 324 -20.41 3.52 -17.54
CA ARG A 324 -20.41 2.24 -16.82
C ARG A 324 -21.06 2.42 -15.45
N ALA A 325 -21.49 1.34 -14.86
CA ALA A 325 -22.11 1.30 -13.54
C ALA A 325 -21.54 0.15 -12.71
N LEU A 326 -20.20 0.20 -12.48
CA LEU A 326 -19.57 -0.76 -11.57
C LEU A 326 -19.94 -0.41 -10.13
N PRO A 327 -20.30 -1.40 -9.29
CA PRO A 327 -20.63 -1.15 -7.89
C PRO A 327 -19.48 -0.46 -7.15
N THR A 328 -19.77 0.61 -6.45
CA THR A 328 -18.77 1.40 -5.72
C THR A 328 -17.87 0.57 -4.81
N PRO A 329 -18.38 -0.40 -3.99
CA PRO A 329 -17.51 -1.22 -3.14
C PRO A 329 -16.52 -2.11 -3.90
N CYS A 330 -16.78 -2.39 -5.18
CA CYS A 330 -15.82 -3.11 -6.04
C CYS A 330 -14.65 -2.23 -6.48
N LEU A 331 -14.85 -0.90 -6.54
CA LEU A 331 -13.83 0.07 -6.94
C LEU A 331 -13.10 0.69 -5.75
N ILE A 332 -13.81 0.96 -4.66
CA ILE A 332 -13.29 1.63 -3.46
C ILE A 332 -13.92 0.97 -2.24
N THR A 333 -13.10 0.55 -1.28
CA THR A 333 -13.56 -0.04 -0.01
C THR A 333 -13.55 0.97 1.14
N HIS A 334 -12.73 2.02 1.04
CA HIS A 334 -12.63 3.06 2.06
C HIS A 334 -12.36 4.42 1.42
N TYR A 335 -13.14 5.42 1.77
CA TYR A 335 -12.85 6.82 1.55
C TYR A 335 -12.14 7.37 2.78
N VAL A 336 -10.90 7.78 2.63
CA VAL A 336 -10.10 8.33 3.72
C VAL A 336 -10.13 9.85 3.61
N VAL A 337 -10.85 10.49 4.52
CA VAL A 337 -11.14 11.92 4.52
C VAL A 337 -10.58 12.56 5.77
N ASN A 338 -9.84 13.66 5.63
CA ASN A 338 -9.28 14.37 6.75
C ASN A 338 -10.35 15.16 7.51
N ASP A 339 -10.33 15.04 8.85
CA ASP A 339 -11.01 15.97 9.74
C ASP A 339 -10.03 17.10 10.06
N PRO A 340 -10.31 18.36 9.65
CA PRO A 340 -9.35 19.45 9.79
C PRO A 340 -8.91 19.65 11.23
N GLY A 341 -7.59 19.68 11.43
CA GLY A 341 -7.00 20.04 12.70
C GLY A 341 -7.05 21.55 12.98
N ARG A 342 -6.32 21.98 14.01
CA ARG A 342 -6.19 23.40 14.39
C ARG A 342 -4.90 24.04 13.88
N VAL A 343 -4.21 23.41 12.94
CA VAL A 343 -2.97 23.92 12.36
C VAL A 343 -3.33 24.98 11.32
N GLU A 344 -2.67 26.13 11.34
CA GLU A 344 -2.73 27.09 10.25
C GLU A 344 -2.03 26.49 9.03
N ALA A 345 -2.83 26.05 8.06
CA ALA A 345 -2.32 25.47 6.82
C ALA A 345 -1.89 26.57 5.85
N ALA A 346 -0.90 26.26 5.00
CA ALA A 346 -0.43 27.18 3.95
C ALA A 346 -1.50 27.42 2.87
N ALA A 347 -2.46 26.50 2.73
CA ALA A 347 -3.61 26.61 1.84
C ALA A 347 -4.90 26.26 2.61
N PRO A 348 -6.08 26.72 2.16
CA PRO A 348 -7.35 26.36 2.78
C PRO A 348 -7.56 24.84 2.78
N TYR A 349 -8.22 24.34 3.82
CA TYR A 349 -8.61 22.94 3.89
C TYR A 349 -9.71 22.61 2.89
N VAL A 350 -9.66 21.40 2.34
CA VAL A 350 -10.77 20.83 1.56
C VAL A 350 -11.95 20.59 2.51
N PRO A 351 -13.12 21.21 2.27
CA PRO A 351 -14.29 20.98 3.12
C PRO A 351 -14.82 19.56 2.92
N LEU A 352 -15.45 19.01 3.95
CA LEU A 352 -15.97 17.65 3.92
C LEU A 352 -17.04 17.44 2.82
N GLY A 353 -17.98 18.38 2.70
CA GLY A 353 -19.16 18.25 1.85
C GLY A 353 -20.29 17.45 2.50
N GLN A 354 -21.32 17.12 1.73
CA GLN A 354 -22.48 16.35 2.19
C GLN A 354 -22.22 14.85 2.01
N ILE A 355 -21.79 14.18 3.07
CA ILE A 355 -21.44 12.74 3.04
C ILE A 355 -22.63 11.89 2.59
N GLU A 356 -23.85 12.30 2.95
CA GLU A 356 -25.10 11.62 2.60
C GLU A 356 -25.36 11.60 1.08
N ALA A 357 -24.67 12.45 0.32
CA ALA A 357 -24.74 12.46 -1.14
C ALA A 357 -23.91 11.36 -1.81
N LEU A 358 -23.03 10.69 -1.05
CA LEU A 358 -22.27 9.54 -1.53
C LEU A 358 -23.18 8.32 -1.71
N GLU A 359 -22.92 7.53 -2.75
CA GLU A 359 -23.63 6.27 -3.00
C GLU A 359 -23.53 5.31 -1.81
N ASP A 360 -22.35 5.23 -1.16
CA ASP A 360 -22.13 4.41 0.03
C ASP A 360 -21.37 5.17 1.13
N PRO A 361 -22.08 5.98 1.94
CA PRO A 361 -21.46 6.77 3.02
C PRO A 361 -20.81 5.90 4.12
N ARG A 362 -21.16 4.60 4.21
CA ARG A 362 -20.54 3.67 5.18
C ARG A 362 -19.06 3.42 4.93
N LEU A 363 -18.57 3.67 3.71
CA LEU A 363 -17.16 3.50 3.34
C LEU A 363 -16.28 4.65 3.84
N VAL A 364 -16.87 5.74 4.34
CA VAL A 364 -16.13 6.93 4.80
C VAL A 364 -15.42 6.66 6.12
N ARG A 365 -14.15 7.05 6.18
CA ARG A 365 -13.31 7.05 7.37
C ARG A 365 -12.80 8.46 7.59
N ILE A 366 -13.34 9.14 8.59
CA ILE A 366 -12.98 10.52 8.96
C ILE A 366 -12.12 10.46 10.20
N ALA A 367 -10.93 11.04 10.13
CA ALA A 367 -10.05 11.25 11.25
C ALA A 367 -9.06 12.38 10.92
N ASN A 368 -8.34 12.87 11.93
CA ASN A 368 -7.22 13.76 11.69
C ASN A 368 -6.03 12.96 11.13
N TYR A 369 -5.77 13.13 9.84
CA TYR A 369 -4.66 12.50 9.12
C TYR A 369 -3.51 13.48 8.83
N GLU A 370 -3.46 14.61 9.50
CA GLU A 370 -2.43 15.62 9.34
C GLU A 370 -1.17 15.31 10.15
N ASP A 371 -0.03 15.80 9.65
CA ASP A 371 1.27 15.68 10.32
C ASP A 371 1.41 16.63 11.54
N GLY A 372 0.42 17.50 11.76
CA GLY A 372 0.38 18.45 12.88
C GLY A 372 1.35 19.63 12.77
N VAL A 373 2.13 19.71 11.69
CA VAL A 373 3.14 20.76 11.46
C VAL A 373 2.87 21.51 10.16
N THR A 374 2.68 20.80 9.06
CA THR A 374 2.54 21.41 7.72
C THR A 374 1.12 21.34 7.18
N GLY A 375 0.20 20.66 7.86
CA GLY A 375 -1.16 20.37 7.37
C GLY A 375 -1.17 19.38 6.20
N ARG A 376 -0.09 18.59 6.01
CA ARG A 376 0.00 17.53 5.02
C ARG A 376 -0.35 16.18 5.65
N HIS A 377 -0.50 15.15 4.82
CA HIS A 377 -0.81 13.82 5.31
C HIS A 377 0.30 13.24 6.19
N ASP A 378 -0.08 12.77 7.38
CA ASP A 378 0.70 11.82 8.18
C ASP A 378 0.49 10.42 7.58
N ALA A 379 1.45 10.00 6.75
CA ALA A 379 1.36 8.73 6.05
C ALA A 379 1.39 7.52 6.99
N ALA A 380 2.03 7.61 8.15
CA ALA A 380 2.07 6.54 9.14
C ALA A 380 0.66 6.33 9.73
N ARG A 381 0.06 7.41 10.26
CA ARG A 381 -1.29 7.38 10.82
C ARG A 381 -2.33 6.88 9.83
N LEU A 382 -2.17 7.26 8.55
CA LEU A 382 -3.09 6.88 7.49
C LEU A 382 -2.94 5.43 7.06
N LEU A 383 -1.72 4.94 6.83
CA LEU A 383 -1.45 3.66 6.18
C LEU A 383 -1.20 2.49 7.14
N GLU A 384 -0.62 2.78 8.32
CA GLU A 384 -0.21 1.73 9.26
C GLU A 384 -1.33 0.74 9.62
N PRO A 385 -2.59 1.18 9.89
CA PRO A 385 -3.66 0.25 10.24
C PRO A 385 -3.95 -0.77 9.14
N PHE A 386 -3.87 -0.36 7.87
CA PHE A 386 -4.13 -1.23 6.72
C PHE A 386 -2.94 -2.12 6.41
N VAL A 387 -1.75 -1.55 6.33
CA VAL A 387 -0.52 -2.30 6.03
C VAL A 387 -0.25 -3.34 7.09
N ARG A 388 -0.33 -2.99 8.37
CA ARG A 388 -0.16 -3.92 9.48
C ARG A 388 -1.16 -5.07 9.40
N SER A 389 -2.44 -4.76 9.15
CA SER A 389 -3.46 -5.79 8.98
C SER A 389 -3.15 -6.78 7.86
N LEU A 390 -2.62 -6.29 6.74
CA LEU A 390 -2.26 -7.12 5.60
C LEU A 390 -0.99 -7.92 5.87
N VAL A 391 0.03 -7.32 6.46
CA VAL A 391 1.27 -8.01 6.87
C VAL A 391 0.93 -9.16 7.82
N ASP A 392 0.08 -8.92 8.81
CA ASP A 392 -0.34 -9.95 9.75
C ASP A 392 -1.13 -11.11 9.09
N ARG A 393 -1.76 -10.90 7.94
CA ARG A 393 -2.41 -11.97 7.15
C ARG A 393 -1.42 -12.84 6.40
N VAL A 394 -0.37 -12.25 5.86
CA VAL A 394 0.63 -12.98 5.05
C VAL A 394 1.73 -13.59 5.90
N VAL A 395 1.97 -13.03 7.09
CA VAL A 395 2.91 -13.56 8.08
C VAL A 395 2.14 -14.46 9.02
N ARG A 396 2.32 -15.76 8.88
CA ARG A 396 1.89 -16.68 9.93
C ARG A 396 2.71 -16.41 11.17
N GLN A 397 2.04 -16.01 12.24
CA GLN A 397 2.67 -15.82 13.55
C GLN A 397 3.13 -17.16 14.10
N ARG A 398 4.25 -17.18 14.81
CA ARG A 398 4.84 -18.40 15.35
C ARG A 398 4.41 -18.58 16.80
N LEU A 399 3.74 -19.71 17.10
CA LEU A 399 3.26 -20.07 18.42
C LEU A 399 4.11 -21.21 19.00
N ALA A 400 4.76 -20.96 20.12
CA ALA A 400 5.39 -22.00 20.95
C ALA A 400 4.37 -22.51 21.97
N VAL A 401 4.06 -23.79 21.96
CA VAL A 401 3.19 -24.46 22.94
C VAL A 401 4.02 -25.34 23.83
N LEU A 402 3.98 -25.12 25.15
CA LEU A 402 4.58 -26.01 26.13
C LEU A 402 3.53 -26.89 26.79
N LEU A 403 3.63 -28.20 26.59
CA LEU A 403 2.86 -29.20 27.34
C LEU A 403 3.64 -29.60 28.57
N HIS A 404 3.10 -29.26 29.74
CA HIS A 404 3.76 -29.52 31.03
C HIS A 404 2.83 -30.33 31.97
N ASP A 405 3.41 -30.88 33.06
CA ASP A 405 2.73 -31.62 34.12
C ASP A 405 1.86 -32.81 33.64
N ALA A 406 2.22 -33.40 32.51
CA ALA A 406 1.46 -34.53 31.92
C ALA A 406 1.50 -35.80 32.80
N GLY A 407 2.57 -36.01 33.51
CA GLY A 407 2.79 -37.21 34.33
C GLY A 407 2.99 -38.51 33.55
N SER A 408 2.69 -38.53 32.24
CA SER A 408 2.95 -39.67 31.35
C SER A 408 2.92 -39.26 29.87
N VAL A 409 3.66 -39.98 29.03
CA VAL A 409 3.70 -39.82 27.57
C VAL A 409 2.31 -40.03 26.93
N ASN A 410 1.49 -40.93 27.49
CA ASN A 410 0.14 -41.18 26.98
C ASN A 410 -0.77 -39.95 27.09
N LYS A 411 -0.65 -39.14 28.12
CA LYS A 411 -1.42 -37.90 28.26
C LYS A 411 -0.95 -36.84 27.26
N ILE A 412 0.35 -36.74 27.01
CA ILE A 412 0.89 -35.86 25.98
C ILE A 412 0.37 -36.29 24.61
N THR A 413 0.45 -37.58 24.29
CA THR A 413 -0.09 -38.15 23.04
C THR A 413 -1.58 -37.84 22.87
N GLN A 414 -2.37 -38.02 23.95
CA GLN A 414 -3.79 -37.69 23.93
C GLN A 414 -4.01 -36.19 23.66
N THR A 415 -3.29 -35.33 24.35
CA THR A 415 -3.40 -33.87 24.15
C THR A 415 -3.07 -33.47 22.71
N LEU A 416 -2.01 -34.08 22.10
CA LEU A 416 -1.66 -33.81 20.70
C LEU A 416 -2.77 -34.25 19.72
N ILE A 417 -3.39 -35.40 19.96
CA ILE A 417 -4.53 -35.89 19.17
C ILE A 417 -5.72 -34.92 19.32
N GLU A 418 -6.00 -34.47 20.53
CA GLU A 418 -7.06 -33.50 20.80
C GLU A 418 -6.79 -32.14 20.14
N MET A 419 -5.54 -31.67 20.11
CA MET A 419 -5.14 -30.46 19.35
C MET A 419 -5.50 -30.58 17.87
N VAL A 420 -5.19 -31.73 17.24
CA VAL A 420 -5.55 -31.99 15.83
C VAL A 420 -7.06 -31.95 15.64
N ARG A 421 -7.83 -32.64 16.54
CA ARG A 421 -9.29 -32.65 16.51
C ARG A 421 -9.91 -31.27 16.72
N GLY A 422 -9.28 -30.43 17.55
CA GLY A 422 -9.68 -29.05 17.81
C GLY A 422 -9.40 -28.10 16.66
N GLY A 423 -8.81 -28.57 15.55
CA GLY A 423 -8.58 -27.76 14.34
C GLY A 423 -7.41 -26.79 14.47
N ILE A 424 -6.37 -27.11 15.24
CA ILE A 424 -5.18 -26.25 15.41
C ILE A 424 -4.51 -25.92 14.06
N ALA A 425 -4.59 -26.81 13.07
CA ALA A 425 -4.06 -26.62 11.73
C ALA A 425 -4.79 -25.52 10.94
N ASP A 426 -6.03 -25.22 11.31
CA ASP A 426 -6.88 -24.19 10.66
C ASP A 426 -6.63 -22.80 11.27
N VAL A 427 -5.94 -22.73 12.40
CA VAL A 427 -5.58 -21.45 13.03
C VAL A 427 -4.43 -20.82 12.21
N PRO A 428 -4.47 -19.50 11.92
CA PRO A 428 -3.46 -18.84 11.08
C PRO A 428 -2.15 -18.58 11.82
N VAL A 429 -1.61 -19.61 12.48
CA VAL A 429 -0.32 -19.60 13.20
C VAL A 429 0.51 -20.82 12.84
N ASP A 430 1.84 -20.67 12.87
CA ASP A 430 2.79 -21.78 12.75
C ASP A 430 3.07 -22.31 14.15
N VAL A 431 2.54 -23.48 14.47
CA VAL A 431 2.62 -24.09 15.80
C VAL A 431 3.84 -24.97 15.92
N THR A 432 4.60 -24.79 17.00
CA THR A 432 5.62 -25.72 17.45
C THR A 432 5.33 -26.12 18.88
N VAL A 433 5.18 -27.42 19.12
CA VAL A 433 4.88 -27.97 20.45
C VAL A 433 6.16 -28.48 21.10
N PHE A 434 6.33 -28.14 22.36
CA PHE A 434 7.39 -28.62 23.21
C PHE A 434 6.80 -29.40 24.40
N TYR A 435 7.45 -30.49 24.79
CA TYR A 435 7.01 -31.29 25.92
C TYR A 435 8.22 -31.77 26.75
N ASP A 436 7.97 -31.98 28.04
CA ASP A 436 8.95 -32.55 28.93
C ASP A 436 8.80 -34.08 28.96
N GLY A 437 9.82 -34.81 28.52
CA GLY A 437 9.85 -36.26 28.47
C GLY A 437 10.38 -36.84 27.15
N ASP A 438 10.74 -38.12 27.20
CA ASP A 438 11.23 -38.91 26.07
C ASP A 438 10.25 -40.04 25.73
N GLY A 439 10.37 -40.60 24.53
CA GLY A 439 9.73 -41.89 24.19
C GLY A 439 8.49 -41.84 23.34
N MET A 440 8.19 -40.73 22.64
CA MET A 440 7.17 -40.75 21.59
C MET A 440 7.72 -41.38 20.31
N ALA A 441 6.84 -42.18 19.65
CA ALA A 441 7.18 -42.86 18.40
C ALA A 441 7.43 -41.83 17.27
N PRO A 442 8.55 -41.91 16.54
CA PRO A 442 8.87 -40.97 15.46
C PRO A 442 7.80 -40.91 14.35
N GLU A 443 7.19 -42.07 14.03
CA GLU A 443 6.13 -42.15 13.02
C GLU A 443 4.87 -41.38 13.45
N PHE A 444 4.52 -41.40 14.74
CA PHE A 444 3.42 -40.60 15.27
C PHE A 444 3.72 -39.10 15.17
N LEU A 445 4.94 -38.68 15.56
CA LEU A 445 5.35 -37.26 15.45
C LEU A 445 5.32 -36.78 14.01
N ALA A 446 5.76 -37.59 13.05
CA ALA A 446 5.75 -37.24 11.63
C ALA A 446 4.34 -37.16 11.03
N SER A 447 3.34 -37.75 11.68
CA SER A 447 1.94 -37.70 11.23
C SER A 447 1.18 -36.43 11.65
N LEU A 448 1.76 -35.62 12.54
CA LEU A 448 1.14 -34.40 13.06
C LEU A 448 1.30 -33.23 12.09
N PRO A 449 0.29 -32.35 11.97
CA PRO A 449 0.32 -31.19 11.06
C PRO A 449 1.17 -30.01 11.61
N PHE A 450 1.89 -30.20 12.70
CA PHE A 450 2.74 -29.21 13.33
C PHE A 450 4.01 -29.87 13.89
N ALA A 451 5.05 -29.08 14.11
CA ALA A 451 6.32 -29.55 14.66
C ALA A 451 6.20 -29.87 16.17
N VAL A 452 6.79 -30.99 16.61
CA VAL A 452 6.84 -31.39 18.02
C VAL A 452 8.27 -31.72 18.39
N SER A 453 8.75 -31.25 19.55
CA SER A 453 10.10 -31.48 20.07
C SER A 453 10.09 -31.74 21.58
N GLY A 454 10.83 -32.74 21.99
CA GLY A 454 11.13 -32.95 23.43
C GLY A 454 12.08 -31.86 23.96
N LEU A 455 11.86 -31.47 25.19
CA LEU A 455 12.79 -30.58 25.91
C LEU A 455 13.99 -31.38 26.44
N THR A 456 15.15 -30.76 26.42
CA THR A 456 16.38 -31.29 27.01
C THR A 456 16.88 -30.38 28.14
N PRO A 457 17.59 -30.89 29.14
CA PRO A 457 18.13 -30.07 30.22
C PRO A 457 19.00 -28.92 29.73
N ASP A 458 19.73 -29.11 28.62
CA ASP A 458 20.63 -28.13 28.03
C ASP A 458 19.87 -27.02 27.29
N ARG A 459 18.61 -27.27 26.92
CA ARG A 459 17.80 -26.36 26.16
C ARG A 459 16.38 -26.20 26.75
N PRO A 460 16.28 -25.49 27.89
CA PRO A 460 14.99 -25.27 28.54
C PRO A 460 14.05 -24.40 27.67
N PHE A 461 12.75 -24.56 27.85
CA PHE A 461 11.74 -23.87 27.07
C PHE A 461 11.93 -22.35 27.00
N ARG A 462 12.29 -21.72 28.11
CA ARG A 462 12.57 -20.26 28.14
C ARG A 462 13.65 -19.86 27.14
N ARG A 463 14.72 -20.64 27.05
CA ARG A 463 15.81 -20.38 26.09
C ARG A 463 15.34 -20.55 24.65
N ILE A 464 14.53 -21.59 24.39
CA ILE A 464 13.93 -21.84 23.07
C ILE A 464 13.06 -20.67 22.62
N VAL A 465 12.22 -20.13 23.49
CA VAL A 465 11.37 -18.99 23.21
C VAL A 465 12.20 -17.75 22.92
N THR A 466 13.21 -17.47 23.74
CA THR A 466 14.07 -16.28 23.56
C THR A 466 14.92 -16.34 22.29
N GLU A 467 15.43 -17.53 21.92
CA GLU A 467 16.27 -17.72 20.72
C GLU A 467 15.43 -17.97 19.45
N GLY A 468 14.23 -18.48 19.61
CA GLY A 468 13.42 -19.02 18.51
C GLY A 468 12.60 -18.02 17.75
N ALA A 469 12.57 -16.74 18.12
CA ALA A 469 11.76 -15.68 17.51
C ALA A 469 10.26 -16.08 17.36
N PHE A 470 9.65 -16.57 18.44
CA PHE A 470 8.22 -16.82 18.54
C PHE A 470 7.48 -15.51 18.81
N ASP A 471 6.29 -15.37 18.25
CA ASP A 471 5.40 -14.23 18.48
C ASP A 471 4.53 -14.45 19.72
N TYR A 472 4.15 -15.73 19.96
CA TYR A 472 3.31 -16.15 21.07
C TYR A 472 3.85 -17.36 21.80
N VAL A 473 3.52 -17.43 23.08
CA VAL A 473 3.82 -18.56 23.96
C VAL A 473 2.53 -19.03 24.61
N LEU A 474 2.27 -20.34 24.58
CA LEU A 474 1.14 -20.98 25.24
C LEU A 474 1.67 -22.04 26.20
N LEU A 475 1.38 -21.87 27.48
CA LEU A 475 1.62 -22.87 28.52
C LEU A 475 0.34 -23.67 28.73
N PHE A 476 0.43 -25.00 28.67
CA PHE A 476 -0.71 -25.88 28.78
C PHE A 476 -0.41 -27.09 29.68
N GLU A 477 -1.17 -27.20 30.76
CA GLU A 477 -1.10 -28.33 31.68
C GLU A 477 -1.76 -29.57 31.06
N ALA A 478 -0.97 -30.54 30.65
CA ALA A 478 -1.44 -31.75 30.00
C ALA A 478 -1.82 -32.88 31.01
N SER A 479 -2.25 -32.49 32.22
CA SER A 479 -2.66 -33.42 33.28
C SER A 479 -4.00 -34.15 33.00
N GLY A 480 -4.75 -33.70 32.01
CA GLY A 480 -6.09 -34.15 31.70
C GLY A 480 -7.21 -33.28 32.33
N MET A 481 -6.83 -32.19 32.99
CA MET A 481 -7.75 -31.18 33.52
C MET A 481 -8.32 -30.25 32.43
N TYR A 482 -7.57 -30.07 31.36
CA TYR A 482 -7.92 -29.30 30.17
C TYR A 482 -7.95 -30.22 28.96
N ARG A 483 -8.75 -29.88 27.97
CA ARG A 483 -8.79 -30.60 26.69
C ARG A 483 -7.79 -30.00 25.72
N GLY A 484 -7.04 -30.82 25.01
CA GLY A 484 -6.11 -30.37 23.99
C GLY A 484 -6.79 -29.54 22.88
N GLU A 485 -8.09 -29.75 22.66
CA GLU A 485 -8.93 -28.95 21.74
C GLU A 485 -8.96 -27.45 22.14
N ASP A 486 -8.86 -27.12 23.44
CA ASP A 486 -8.87 -25.74 23.93
C ASP A 486 -7.64 -24.95 23.47
N ILE A 487 -6.54 -25.62 23.12
CA ILE A 487 -5.33 -24.98 22.58
C ILE A 487 -5.63 -24.24 21.28
N ALA A 488 -6.44 -24.83 20.38
CA ALA A 488 -6.84 -24.19 19.13
C ALA A 488 -7.71 -22.94 19.39
N VAL A 489 -8.59 -23.00 20.39
CA VAL A 489 -9.42 -21.86 20.80
C VAL A 489 -8.58 -20.73 21.37
N LEU A 490 -7.64 -21.02 22.26
CA LEU A 490 -6.74 -20.03 22.86
C LEU A 490 -5.85 -19.38 21.77
N ALA A 491 -5.28 -20.21 20.89
CA ALA A 491 -4.46 -19.74 19.77
C ALA A 491 -5.26 -18.84 18.81
N SER A 492 -6.50 -19.21 18.51
CA SER A 492 -7.38 -18.40 17.66
C SER A 492 -7.70 -17.03 18.28
N HIS A 493 -8.06 -17.01 19.58
CA HIS A 493 -8.33 -15.75 20.27
C HIS A 493 -7.08 -14.85 20.33
N LEU A 494 -5.90 -15.44 20.53
CA LEU A 494 -4.64 -14.69 20.60
C LEU A 494 -4.27 -14.10 19.22
N ALA A 495 -4.27 -14.94 18.19
CA ALA A 495 -3.81 -14.56 16.86
C ALA A 495 -4.84 -13.69 16.10
N ILE A 496 -6.11 -14.07 16.09
CA ILE A 496 -7.17 -13.36 15.37
C ILE A 496 -7.63 -12.13 16.16
N GLY A 497 -7.79 -12.30 17.49
CA GLY A 497 -8.21 -11.22 18.41
C GLY A 497 -7.09 -10.21 18.72
N ARG A 498 -5.85 -10.51 18.35
CA ARG A 498 -4.65 -9.69 18.64
C ARG A 498 -4.54 -9.32 20.11
N LEU A 499 -4.82 -10.28 20.97
CA LEU A 499 -4.76 -10.07 22.40
C LEU A 499 -3.32 -10.23 22.90
N ASP A 500 -2.95 -9.45 23.91
CA ASP A 500 -1.64 -9.60 24.56
C ASP A 500 -1.59 -10.87 25.40
N ALA A 501 -2.74 -11.32 25.90
CA ALA A 501 -2.83 -12.51 26.69
C ALA A 501 -4.25 -13.11 26.71
N VAL A 502 -4.34 -14.44 26.82
CA VAL A 502 -5.58 -15.22 26.94
C VAL A 502 -5.42 -16.29 28.01
N TRP A 503 -6.39 -16.44 28.87
CA TRP A 503 -6.43 -17.48 29.88
C TRP A 503 -7.63 -18.42 29.66
N GLY A 504 -7.36 -19.71 29.67
CA GLY A 504 -8.42 -20.71 29.79
C GLY A 504 -9.02 -20.66 31.22
N SER A 505 -10.33 -20.70 31.33
CA SER A 505 -10.98 -20.74 32.64
C SER A 505 -11.70 -22.05 32.84
N ARG A 506 -11.43 -22.70 33.97
CA ARG A 506 -12.17 -23.88 34.44
C ARG A 506 -13.50 -23.50 35.12
N ARG A 507 -13.81 -22.20 35.20
CA ARG A 507 -14.88 -21.63 36.06
C ARG A 507 -15.82 -20.75 35.28
N LEU A 508 -16.38 -21.29 34.22
CA LEU A 508 -17.36 -20.56 33.39
C LEU A 508 -18.74 -20.52 34.08
N SER A 509 -19.05 -21.51 34.92
CA SER A 509 -20.29 -21.56 35.69
C SER A 509 -20.07 -22.14 37.11
N VAL A 510 -21.04 -21.93 38.01
CA VAL A 510 -21.01 -22.52 39.38
C VAL A 510 -20.93 -24.04 39.29
N ARG A 511 -21.60 -24.66 38.32
CA ARG A 511 -21.57 -26.12 38.11
C ARG A 511 -20.17 -26.61 37.73
N ASP A 512 -19.43 -25.85 36.93
CA ASP A 512 -18.06 -26.20 36.52
C ASP A 512 -17.10 -26.11 37.70
N ILE A 513 -17.28 -25.13 38.60
CA ILE A 513 -16.53 -25.01 39.85
C ILE A 513 -16.76 -26.25 40.73
N GLU A 514 -18.00 -26.65 40.92
CA GLU A 514 -18.33 -27.84 41.72
C GLU A 514 -17.76 -29.12 41.09
N ALA A 515 -17.90 -29.27 39.78
CA ALA A 515 -17.36 -30.43 39.05
C ALA A 515 -15.84 -30.50 39.13
N SER A 516 -15.15 -29.38 38.96
CA SER A 516 -13.70 -29.27 39.06
C SER A 516 -13.19 -29.60 40.47
N ILE A 517 -13.85 -29.05 41.51
CA ILE A 517 -13.52 -29.35 42.91
C ILE A 517 -13.72 -30.83 43.22
N ARG A 518 -14.84 -31.43 42.79
CA ARG A 518 -15.14 -32.85 42.99
C ARG A 518 -14.09 -33.76 42.30
N LEU A 519 -13.68 -33.40 41.09
CA LEU A 519 -12.73 -34.18 40.29
C LEU A 519 -11.36 -34.23 40.96
N VAL A 520 -10.85 -33.07 41.39
CA VAL A 520 -9.45 -32.94 41.92
C VAL A 520 -9.38 -33.28 43.39
N TYR A 521 -10.37 -32.94 44.18
CA TYR A 521 -10.35 -33.03 45.63
C TYR A 521 -11.35 -34.05 46.20
N SER A 522 -11.79 -35.02 45.40
CA SER A 522 -12.76 -36.05 45.82
C SER A 522 -12.39 -36.75 47.12
N LYS A 523 -11.10 -36.92 47.40
CA LYS A 523 -10.54 -37.54 48.60
C LYS A 523 -10.16 -36.56 49.72
N LYS A 524 -10.24 -35.24 49.48
CA LYS A 524 -9.78 -34.20 50.44
C LYS A 524 -10.66 -32.95 50.34
N PRO A 525 -11.90 -32.99 50.78
CA PRO A 525 -12.90 -31.91 50.58
C PRO A 525 -12.50 -30.57 51.22
N VAL A 526 -11.79 -30.60 52.35
CA VAL A 526 -11.28 -29.38 53.01
C VAL A 526 -10.28 -28.62 52.14
N PHE A 527 -9.38 -29.34 51.48
CA PHE A 527 -8.43 -28.73 50.55
C PHE A 527 -9.12 -28.17 49.32
N GLY A 528 -10.21 -28.78 48.86
CA GLY A 528 -11.03 -28.26 47.78
C GLY A 528 -11.67 -26.92 48.13
N ALA A 529 -12.23 -26.79 49.33
CA ALA A 529 -12.81 -25.53 49.80
C ALA A 529 -11.74 -24.43 49.94
N LEU A 530 -10.58 -24.75 50.54
CA LEU A 530 -9.46 -23.80 50.64
C LEU A 530 -8.92 -23.35 49.28
N SER A 531 -8.80 -24.26 48.32
CA SER A 531 -8.40 -23.94 46.95
C SER A 531 -9.37 -22.99 46.25
N ALA A 532 -10.69 -23.24 46.44
CA ALA A 532 -11.74 -22.38 45.85
C ALA A 532 -11.66 -20.96 46.43
N VAL A 533 -11.57 -20.84 47.77
CA VAL A 533 -11.46 -19.52 48.43
C VAL A 533 -10.18 -18.81 48.02
N GLY A 534 -9.03 -19.48 48.01
CA GLY A 534 -7.74 -18.92 47.65
C GLY A 534 -7.76 -18.38 46.21
N SER A 535 -8.37 -19.10 45.30
CA SER A 535 -8.47 -18.67 43.92
C SER A 535 -9.40 -17.44 43.72
N HIS A 536 -10.50 -17.37 44.48
CA HIS A 536 -11.34 -16.15 44.49
C HIS A 536 -10.62 -14.94 45.09
N MET A 537 -9.84 -15.15 46.14
CA MET A 537 -9.01 -14.08 46.71
C MET A 537 -7.97 -13.57 45.72
N LEU A 538 -7.31 -14.45 44.95
CA LEU A 538 -6.38 -14.05 43.89
C LEU A 538 -7.09 -13.32 42.76
N SER A 539 -8.27 -13.72 42.36
CA SER A 539 -9.09 -13.01 41.37
C SER A 539 -9.50 -11.60 41.85
N LEU A 540 -9.83 -11.46 43.12
CA LEU A 540 -10.12 -10.17 43.75
C LEU A 540 -8.85 -9.31 43.86
N ALA A 541 -7.72 -9.90 44.22
CA ALA A 541 -6.43 -9.19 44.25
C ALA A 541 -6.04 -8.69 42.85
N SER A 542 -6.29 -9.47 41.79
CA SER A 542 -6.07 -9.06 40.41
C SER A 542 -6.99 -7.86 40.03
N LEU A 543 -8.26 -7.90 40.45
CA LEU A 543 -9.17 -6.79 40.22
C LEU A 543 -8.68 -5.49 40.93
N LEU A 544 -8.22 -5.62 42.18
CA LEU A 544 -7.74 -4.48 42.96
C LEU A 544 -6.40 -3.91 42.44
N ALA A 545 -5.49 -4.79 42.02
CA ALA A 545 -4.16 -4.39 41.56
C ALA A 545 -4.16 -3.87 40.12
N TYR A 546 -4.97 -4.45 39.24
CA TYR A 546 -4.92 -4.21 37.78
C TYR A 546 -6.25 -3.74 37.19
N GLY A 547 -7.29 -3.56 37.99
CA GLY A 547 -8.62 -3.15 37.52
C GLY A 547 -9.35 -4.22 36.68
N ARG A 548 -8.86 -5.46 36.66
CA ARG A 548 -9.41 -6.56 35.85
C ARG A 548 -9.63 -7.81 36.70
N TYR A 549 -10.85 -8.34 36.62
CA TYR A 549 -11.19 -9.60 37.26
C TYR A 549 -10.80 -10.78 36.36
N ILE A 550 -9.87 -11.61 36.81
CA ILE A 550 -9.48 -12.86 36.15
C ILE A 550 -10.17 -14.01 36.90
N SER A 551 -11.11 -14.69 36.23
CA SER A 551 -11.96 -15.73 36.86
C SER A 551 -11.19 -16.96 37.35
N ASP A 552 -10.07 -17.28 36.71
CA ASP A 552 -9.20 -18.40 37.06
C ASP A 552 -7.71 -18.03 36.95
N THR A 553 -7.20 -17.35 37.98
CA THR A 553 -5.80 -16.91 38.05
C THR A 553 -4.79 -18.08 38.17
N LEU A 554 -5.27 -19.25 38.53
CA LEU A 554 -4.47 -20.48 38.66
C LEU A 554 -4.64 -21.43 37.47
N SER A 555 -5.21 -20.92 36.35
CA SER A 555 -5.36 -21.73 35.14
C SER A 555 -4.01 -22.27 34.65
N GLY A 556 -3.95 -23.56 34.34
CA GLY A 556 -2.82 -24.23 33.70
C GLY A 556 -2.80 -24.04 32.16
N ALA A 557 -3.76 -23.30 31.59
CA ALA A 557 -3.84 -23.00 30.17
C ALA A 557 -3.75 -21.48 29.94
N ARG A 558 -2.59 -20.98 29.52
CA ARG A 558 -2.29 -19.55 29.37
C ARG A 558 -1.55 -19.30 28.07
N ALA A 559 -1.98 -18.30 27.35
CA ALA A 559 -1.30 -17.87 26.14
C ALA A 559 -1.00 -16.37 26.22
N VAL A 560 0.20 -15.98 25.85
CA VAL A 560 0.67 -14.59 25.93
C VAL A 560 1.56 -14.26 24.73
N ARG A 561 1.69 -12.99 24.42
CA ARG A 561 2.72 -12.53 23.49
C ARG A 561 4.12 -12.81 24.05
N ALA A 562 5.04 -13.21 23.20
CA ALA A 562 6.39 -13.59 23.62
C ALA A 562 7.20 -12.42 24.19
N ASP A 563 6.92 -11.19 23.78
CA ASP A 563 7.58 -9.99 24.28
C ASP A 563 7.09 -9.52 25.67
N VAL A 564 5.99 -10.09 26.17
CA VAL A 564 5.45 -9.84 27.52
C VAL A 564 5.47 -11.10 28.40
N ALA A 565 5.99 -12.23 27.89
CA ALA A 565 6.11 -13.53 28.59
C ALA A 565 7.40 -13.61 29.51
#